data_34dd55a307f9dbffd16b04b422425a6c
#
_entry.id   34dd55a307f9dbffd16b04b422425a6c
#
_cell.length_a   1.000
_cell.length_b   1.000
_cell.length_c   1.000
_cell.angle_alpha   90.00
_cell.angle_beta   90.00
_cell.angle_gamma   90.00
#
_symmetry.space_group_name_H-M   'P 1'
#
loop_
_entity.id
_entity.type
_entity.pdbx_description
1 polymer ?
#
loop_
_entity_poly.entity_id
_entity_poly.type
_entity_poly.pdbx_seq_one_letter_code
_entity_poly.pdbx_strand_id
1 'polypeptide(L)'
;MRKQIFISTALAAAIVAASPAWAHHGFGLFQLDIKREWTGTLTKMNLINPHSYMELDVTKEDGTIQHMRCEMRAATLIKRSGWSTDMFKVGSTVHIEGNPHRDDPGACYIENFSIDGGPQMNRNDQISRAPVDISKRPARLEDGQLNISGDWAVEQLVLTVPPSGGNGSMVPKSKVADFASGKLTIQEIQATQPPRVQVVYTEKGDAAAKAFNGRSPEDNPWFNCKPTSFIRDWTADWPINQFKQTTTASGEKVIDITYGLYNFKRQIHVGMKEHPANLEPSYAGHSIGNWEGDTLVVDTIGFAEGVLSPPTRSSAEMHIVERFSLDTATMALKREYSVTDPVYLAAPYASYDVMYLSDVPFEAQTCKEMTPEFAQPE
;
A
#
# COMPACT_ATOMS: atom_id res chain seq x y z
N MET A 1 16.49 -51.93 60.31
CA MET A 1 16.52 -52.09 58.85
C MET A 1 15.53 -51.07 58.29
N ARG A 2 16.03 -49.91 57.81
CA ARG A 2 15.21 -48.85 57.17
C ARG A 2 15.39 -49.01 55.65
N LYS A 3 14.29 -49.31 54.95
CA LYS A 3 14.27 -49.27 53.45
C LYS A 3 14.14 -47.83 52.97
N GLN A 4 15.12 -47.34 52.23
CA GLN A 4 15.06 -46.11 51.47
C GLN A 4 14.38 -46.40 50.15
N ILE A 5 13.29 -45.67 49.88
CA ILE A 5 12.58 -45.65 48.60
C ILE A 5 13.18 -44.52 47.81
N PHE A 6 13.84 -44.82 46.68
CA PHE A 6 14.27 -43.86 45.68
C PHE A 6 13.10 -43.56 44.76
N ILE A 7 12.60 -42.30 44.79
CA ILE A 7 11.64 -41.78 43.83
C ILE A 7 12.45 -41.12 42.72
N SER A 8 12.46 -41.76 41.57
CA SER A 8 13.05 -41.19 40.33
C SER A 8 12.01 -40.30 39.67
N THR A 9 12.19 -38.99 39.76
CA THR A 9 11.42 -38.01 39.01
C THR A 9 11.97 -37.91 37.58
N ALA A 10 11.27 -38.48 36.62
CA ALA A 10 11.53 -38.29 35.20
C ALA A 10 10.99 -36.90 34.78
N LEU A 11 11.90 -35.98 34.50
CA LEU A 11 11.60 -34.64 33.95
C LEU A 11 11.40 -34.81 32.44
N ALA A 12 10.16 -34.87 31.99
CA ALA A 12 9.84 -34.82 30.56
C ALA A 12 10.03 -33.40 30.05
N ALA A 13 11.14 -33.11 29.37
CA ALA A 13 11.36 -31.89 28.64
C ALA A 13 10.47 -31.88 27.38
N ALA A 14 9.35 -31.15 27.42
CA ALA A 14 8.55 -30.84 26.24
C ALA A 14 9.34 -29.83 25.39
N ILE A 15 10.00 -30.30 24.33
CA ILE A 15 10.53 -29.46 23.28
C ILE A 15 9.32 -28.95 22.50
N VAL A 16 8.89 -27.72 22.80
CA VAL A 16 7.97 -26.96 21.93
C VAL A 16 8.79 -26.62 20.67
N ALA A 17 8.56 -27.35 19.60
CA ALA A 17 9.03 -26.98 18.28
C ALA A 17 8.29 -25.70 17.89
N ALA A 18 8.89 -24.54 18.15
CA ALA A 18 8.45 -23.29 17.56
C ALA A 18 8.69 -23.40 16.05
N SER A 19 7.63 -23.66 15.29
CA SER A 19 7.65 -23.52 13.85
C SER A 19 8.02 -22.07 13.54
N PRO A 20 9.04 -21.79 12.71
CA PRO A 20 9.32 -20.43 12.33
C PRO A 20 8.10 -19.89 11.57
N ALA A 21 7.44 -18.87 12.13
CA ALA A 21 6.42 -18.11 11.42
C ALA A 21 7.12 -17.37 10.27
N TRP A 22 6.98 -17.88 9.07
CA TRP A 22 7.52 -17.26 7.85
C TRP A 22 6.58 -16.14 7.45
N ALA A 23 6.95 -14.92 7.81
CA ALA A 23 6.22 -13.73 7.38
C ALA A 23 6.61 -13.39 5.93
N HIS A 24 5.70 -13.62 5.00
CA HIS A 24 5.89 -13.45 3.57
C HIS A 24 5.53 -12.03 3.12
N HIS A 25 6.40 -11.05 3.37
CA HIS A 25 6.29 -9.74 2.75
C HIS A 25 7.61 -9.31 2.12
N GLY A 26 7.55 -9.06 0.82
CA GLY A 26 8.63 -8.50 0.03
C GLY A 26 9.46 -9.54 -0.73
N PHE A 27 10.36 -9.04 -1.55
CA PHE A 27 11.25 -9.80 -2.44
C PHE A 27 12.16 -10.84 -1.76
N GLY A 28 12.16 -10.88 -0.43
CA GLY A 28 13.01 -11.79 0.36
C GLY A 28 12.75 -13.28 0.14
N LEU A 29 11.58 -13.64 -0.39
CA LEU A 29 11.23 -15.01 -0.73
C LEU A 29 11.84 -15.48 -2.06
N PHE A 30 12.22 -14.56 -2.91
CA PHE A 30 12.73 -14.86 -4.24
C PHE A 30 14.25 -14.72 -4.28
N GLN A 31 14.88 -15.50 -5.15
CA GLN A 31 16.31 -15.47 -5.40
C GLN A 31 16.56 -14.45 -6.51
N LEU A 32 16.61 -13.15 -6.16
CA LEU A 32 16.69 -12.05 -7.14
C LEU A 32 17.98 -12.04 -7.99
N ASP A 33 19.00 -12.73 -7.54
CA ASP A 33 20.27 -12.96 -8.24
C ASP A 33 20.22 -14.11 -9.25
N ILE A 34 19.15 -14.92 -9.23
CA ILE A 34 18.95 -16.05 -10.14
C ILE A 34 17.80 -15.75 -11.09
N LYS A 35 18.03 -15.90 -12.37
CA LYS A 35 16.99 -15.84 -13.41
C LYS A 35 16.72 -17.23 -13.96
N ARG A 36 15.45 -17.53 -14.18
CA ARG A 36 14.95 -18.74 -14.83
C ARG A 36 13.83 -18.39 -15.79
N GLU A 37 13.58 -19.31 -16.69
CA GLU A 37 12.51 -19.22 -17.67
C GLU A 37 11.54 -20.37 -17.49
N TRP A 38 10.26 -20.09 -17.72
CA TRP A 38 9.18 -21.07 -17.71
C TRP A 38 8.27 -20.79 -18.88
N THR A 39 7.88 -21.83 -19.58
CA THR A 39 6.87 -21.76 -20.64
C THR A 39 5.74 -22.72 -20.29
N GLY A 40 4.52 -22.21 -20.28
CA GLY A 40 3.36 -23.02 -19.90
C GLY A 40 2.05 -22.43 -20.41
N THR A 41 0.99 -23.14 -20.14
CA THR A 41 -0.37 -22.69 -20.46
C THR A 41 -0.93 -21.87 -19.29
N LEU A 42 -1.40 -20.67 -19.55
CA LEU A 42 -2.06 -19.84 -18.53
C LEU A 42 -3.37 -20.50 -18.09
N THR A 43 -3.44 -20.89 -16.84
CA THR A 43 -4.64 -21.50 -16.24
C THR A 43 -5.49 -20.48 -15.50
N LYS A 44 -4.86 -19.43 -14.93
CA LYS A 44 -5.58 -18.38 -14.21
C LYS A 44 -4.77 -17.09 -14.14
N MET A 45 -5.46 -15.95 -14.22
CA MET A 45 -4.91 -14.64 -13.89
C MET A 45 -5.65 -14.06 -12.69
N ASN A 46 -4.96 -13.94 -11.56
CA ASN A 46 -5.49 -13.36 -10.34
C ASN A 46 -5.02 -11.91 -10.21
N LEU A 47 -5.86 -10.95 -10.61
CA LEU A 47 -5.62 -9.53 -10.40
C LEU A 47 -6.13 -9.13 -9.02
N ILE A 48 -5.26 -9.18 -8.04
CA ILE A 48 -5.56 -8.85 -6.65
C ILE A 48 -4.50 -7.90 -6.07
N ASN A 49 -4.82 -7.22 -5.00
CA ASN A 49 -3.88 -6.43 -4.21
C ASN A 49 -3.52 -7.21 -2.94
N PRO A 50 -2.29 -7.11 -2.41
CA PRO A 50 -1.17 -6.30 -2.90
C PRO A 50 -0.36 -6.94 -4.03
N HIS A 51 -0.54 -8.22 -4.35
CA HIS A 51 0.21 -8.95 -5.37
C HIS A 51 -0.72 -9.77 -6.25
N SER A 52 -0.62 -9.56 -7.56
CA SER A 52 -1.31 -10.37 -8.57
C SER A 52 -0.49 -11.61 -8.94
N TYR A 53 -1.13 -12.62 -9.51
CA TYR A 53 -0.48 -13.87 -9.86
C TYR A 53 -0.93 -14.37 -11.23
N MET A 54 0.04 -14.87 -12.02
CA MET A 54 -0.21 -15.77 -13.15
C MET A 54 -0.04 -17.21 -12.68
N GLU A 55 -1.03 -18.04 -12.89
CA GLU A 55 -0.94 -19.49 -12.67
C GLU A 55 -0.79 -20.20 -14.00
N LEU A 56 0.19 -21.09 -14.10
CA LEU A 56 0.60 -21.77 -15.33
C LEU A 56 0.73 -23.26 -15.10
N ASP A 57 0.38 -24.03 -16.14
CA ASP A 57 0.73 -25.44 -16.26
C ASP A 57 1.95 -25.58 -17.16
N VAL A 58 3.10 -25.92 -16.57
CA VAL A 58 4.37 -26.15 -17.27
C VAL A 58 4.58 -27.63 -17.45
N THR A 59 4.71 -28.09 -18.70
CA THR A 59 5.05 -29.48 -18.99
C THR A 59 6.56 -29.66 -18.88
N LYS A 60 7.00 -30.58 -18.00
CA LYS A 60 8.40 -30.94 -17.82
C LYS A 60 8.88 -31.88 -18.91
N GLU A 61 10.20 -32.08 -19.00
CA GLU A 61 10.82 -32.99 -19.95
C GLU A 61 10.35 -34.46 -19.82
N ASP A 62 10.00 -34.87 -18.60
CA ASP A 62 9.45 -36.20 -18.31
C ASP A 62 7.94 -36.34 -18.60
N GLY A 63 7.32 -35.28 -19.15
CA GLY A 63 5.90 -35.25 -19.49
C GLY A 63 4.97 -34.94 -18.28
N THR A 64 5.50 -34.78 -17.09
CA THR A 64 4.69 -34.36 -15.92
C THR A 64 4.35 -32.86 -15.99
N ILE A 65 3.19 -32.51 -15.39
CA ILE A 65 2.77 -31.10 -15.31
C ILE A 65 3.21 -30.55 -13.97
N GLN A 66 3.87 -29.41 -14.00
CA GLN A 66 4.17 -28.60 -12.83
C GLN A 66 3.26 -27.38 -12.84
N HIS A 67 2.42 -27.24 -11.81
CA HIS A 67 1.66 -26.02 -11.56
C HIS A 67 2.60 -24.95 -11.02
N MET A 68 2.60 -23.79 -11.68
CA MET A 68 3.41 -22.63 -11.30
C MET A 68 2.50 -21.48 -10.92
N ARG A 69 2.85 -20.78 -9.86
CA ARG A 69 2.21 -19.54 -9.41
C ARG A 69 3.25 -18.42 -9.37
N CYS A 70 3.19 -17.54 -10.35
CA CYS A 70 4.18 -16.49 -10.52
C CYS A 70 3.63 -15.12 -10.15
N GLU A 71 4.30 -14.46 -9.21
CA GLU A 71 3.88 -13.19 -8.63
C GLU A 71 4.17 -12.00 -9.54
N MET A 72 3.22 -11.07 -9.59
CA MET A 72 3.31 -9.77 -10.27
C MET A 72 3.04 -8.63 -9.29
N ARG A 73 2.97 -7.41 -9.84
CA ARG A 73 2.59 -6.20 -9.10
C ARG A 73 1.13 -6.25 -8.64
N ALA A 74 0.77 -5.33 -7.75
CA ALA A 74 -0.61 -5.11 -7.32
C ALA A 74 -1.55 -4.88 -8.51
N ALA A 75 -2.78 -5.41 -8.43
CA ALA A 75 -3.78 -5.26 -9.50
C ALA A 75 -4.02 -3.80 -9.90
N THR A 76 -4.09 -2.90 -8.92
CA THR A 76 -4.28 -1.47 -9.17
C THR A 76 -3.10 -0.89 -9.96
N LEU A 77 -1.85 -1.26 -9.64
CA LEU A 77 -0.67 -0.79 -10.38
C LEU A 77 -0.67 -1.32 -11.82
N ILE A 78 -1.04 -2.58 -12.02
CA ILE A 78 -1.18 -3.20 -13.33
C ILE A 78 -2.23 -2.43 -14.16
N LYS A 79 -3.43 -2.20 -13.61
CA LYS A 79 -4.50 -1.44 -14.26
C LYS A 79 -4.08 0.00 -14.57
N ARG A 80 -3.42 0.68 -13.62
CA ARG A 80 -2.89 2.06 -13.82
C ARG A 80 -1.75 2.10 -14.84
N SER A 81 -1.04 1.01 -15.05
CA SER A 81 -0.06 0.85 -16.13
C SER A 81 -0.71 0.62 -17.52
N GLY A 82 -2.04 0.59 -17.59
CA GLY A 82 -2.80 0.46 -18.84
C GLY A 82 -3.15 -0.97 -19.22
N TRP A 83 -2.80 -1.95 -18.42
CA TRP A 83 -3.08 -3.36 -18.68
C TRP A 83 -4.52 -3.69 -18.33
N SER A 84 -5.14 -4.54 -19.13
CA SER A 84 -6.50 -5.05 -18.90
C SER A 84 -6.49 -6.56 -18.72
N THR A 85 -7.53 -7.09 -18.06
CA THR A 85 -7.72 -8.54 -17.91
C THR A 85 -7.82 -9.27 -19.23
N ASP A 86 -8.32 -8.61 -20.29
CA ASP A 86 -8.49 -9.21 -21.62
C ASP A 86 -7.17 -9.55 -22.29
N MET A 87 -6.07 -8.99 -21.81
CA MET A 87 -4.71 -9.34 -22.29
C MET A 87 -4.25 -10.72 -21.81
N PHE A 88 -4.88 -11.23 -20.74
CA PHE A 88 -4.50 -12.48 -20.08
C PHE A 88 -5.58 -13.55 -20.28
N LYS A 89 -5.62 -14.13 -21.49
CA LYS A 89 -6.62 -15.15 -21.79
C LYS A 89 -6.19 -16.51 -21.26
N VAL A 90 -7.04 -17.16 -20.48
CA VAL A 90 -6.83 -18.55 -20.05
C VAL A 90 -6.71 -19.44 -21.29
N GLY A 91 -5.74 -20.34 -21.27
CA GLY A 91 -5.38 -21.20 -22.40
C GLY A 91 -4.28 -20.67 -23.32
N SER A 92 -3.88 -19.37 -23.17
CA SER A 92 -2.73 -18.82 -23.89
C SER A 92 -1.43 -19.47 -23.43
N THR A 93 -0.48 -19.58 -24.35
CA THR A 93 0.90 -19.94 -24.03
C THR A 93 1.61 -18.71 -23.45
N VAL A 94 2.14 -18.83 -22.26
CA VAL A 94 2.91 -17.76 -21.60
C VAL A 94 4.34 -18.21 -21.41
N HIS A 95 5.28 -17.36 -21.83
CA HIS A 95 6.69 -17.50 -21.51
C HIS A 95 7.03 -16.45 -20.46
N ILE A 96 7.59 -16.89 -19.31
CA ILE A 96 7.99 -16.05 -18.17
C ILE A 96 9.50 -16.14 -18.00
N GLU A 97 10.13 -14.99 -17.84
CA GLU A 97 11.48 -14.82 -17.32
C GLU A 97 11.36 -14.16 -15.93
N GLY A 98 11.97 -14.76 -14.91
CA GLY A 98 11.82 -14.26 -13.54
C GLY A 98 12.72 -14.93 -12.52
N ASN A 99 12.43 -14.69 -11.27
CA ASN A 99 13.23 -15.13 -10.14
C ASN A 99 12.52 -16.29 -9.41
N PRO A 100 13.17 -17.45 -9.21
CA PRO A 100 12.57 -18.57 -8.52
C PRO A 100 12.38 -18.25 -7.02
N HIS A 101 11.33 -18.82 -6.43
CA HIS A 101 11.16 -18.81 -4.99
C HIS A 101 12.26 -19.66 -4.32
N ARG A 102 12.64 -19.33 -3.06
CA ARG A 102 13.72 -20.01 -2.33
C ARG A 102 13.37 -21.45 -1.97
N ASP A 103 12.14 -21.67 -1.55
CA ASP A 103 11.70 -22.93 -0.94
C ASP A 103 10.57 -23.60 -1.71
N ASP A 104 9.88 -22.89 -2.60
CA ASP A 104 8.77 -23.42 -3.40
C ASP A 104 9.15 -23.48 -4.89
N PRO A 105 9.40 -24.68 -5.44
CA PRO A 105 9.73 -24.83 -6.85
C PRO A 105 8.56 -24.51 -7.79
N GLY A 106 7.32 -24.43 -7.27
CA GLY A 106 6.12 -24.04 -8.01
C GLY A 106 5.84 -22.54 -8.00
N ALA A 107 6.72 -21.73 -7.41
CA ALA A 107 6.52 -20.29 -7.32
C ALA A 107 7.64 -19.49 -7.97
N CYS A 108 7.30 -18.34 -8.57
CA CYS A 108 8.25 -17.40 -9.13
C CYS A 108 7.79 -15.95 -9.00
N TYR A 109 8.74 -15.02 -9.18
CA TYR A 109 8.49 -13.59 -9.32
C TYR A 109 8.77 -13.17 -10.76
N ILE A 110 7.77 -12.63 -11.44
CA ILE A 110 7.85 -12.27 -12.85
C ILE A 110 8.69 -11.01 -13.03
N GLU A 111 9.66 -11.05 -13.92
CA GLU A 111 10.38 -9.86 -14.40
C GLU A 111 9.89 -9.48 -15.81
N ASN A 112 9.96 -10.42 -16.72
CA ASN A 112 9.48 -10.29 -18.09
C ASN A 112 8.56 -11.45 -18.45
N PHE A 113 7.70 -11.24 -19.43
CA PHE A 113 6.86 -12.30 -19.99
C PHE A 113 6.41 -11.97 -21.42
N SER A 114 5.98 -12.97 -22.16
CA SER A 114 5.27 -12.83 -23.44
C SER A 114 4.09 -13.78 -23.50
N ILE A 115 3.08 -13.45 -24.30
CA ILE A 115 1.84 -14.21 -24.46
C ILE A 115 1.70 -14.59 -25.94
N ASP A 116 1.47 -15.87 -26.23
CA ASP A 116 1.25 -16.44 -27.56
C ASP A 116 2.34 -16.06 -28.58
N GLY A 117 3.60 -15.99 -28.12
CA GLY A 117 4.75 -15.60 -28.95
C GLY A 117 4.76 -14.13 -29.36
N GLY A 118 3.94 -13.31 -28.72
CA GLY A 118 3.93 -11.85 -28.88
C GLY A 118 5.19 -11.18 -28.32
N PRO A 119 5.23 -9.84 -28.31
CA PRO A 119 6.39 -9.12 -27.81
C PRO A 119 6.63 -9.40 -26.33
N GLN A 120 7.91 -9.38 -25.95
CA GLN A 120 8.30 -9.44 -24.55
C GLN A 120 7.84 -8.16 -23.83
N MET A 121 7.21 -8.32 -22.70
CA MET A 121 6.73 -7.25 -21.83
C MET A 121 7.43 -7.34 -20.48
N ASN A 122 7.84 -6.20 -19.93
CA ASN A 122 8.30 -6.13 -18.54
C ASN A 122 7.11 -5.82 -17.62
N ARG A 123 7.08 -6.40 -16.44
CA ARG A 123 6.01 -6.16 -15.45
C ARG A 123 5.79 -4.68 -15.08
N ASN A 124 6.75 -3.81 -15.39
CA ASN A 124 6.67 -2.37 -15.14
C ASN A 124 6.31 -1.57 -16.39
N ASP A 125 6.11 -2.22 -17.54
CA ASP A 125 5.80 -1.53 -18.78
C ASP A 125 4.52 -0.73 -18.68
N GLN A 126 4.54 0.44 -19.31
CA GLN A 126 3.41 1.34 -19.38
C GLN A 126 2.76 1.22 -20.75
N ILE A 127 1.50 0.83 -20.77
CA ILE A 127 0.65 0.90 -21.97
C ILE A 127 0.02 2.28 -22.01
N SER A 128 0.07 2.93 -23.15
CA SER A 128 -0.51 4.25 -23.31
C SER A 128 -2.01 4.22 -23.03
N ARG A 129 -2.47 5.14 -22.18
CA ARG A 129 -3.88 5.37 -21.88
C ARG A 129 -4.20 6.84 -22.05
N ALA A 130 -5.47 7.13 -22.38
CA ALA A 130 -5.95 8.50 -22.38
C ALA A 130 -5.85 9.08 -20.94
N PRO A 131 -5.41 10.32 -20.79
CA PRO A 131 -5.43 10.98 -19.49
C PRO A 131 -6.86 11.12 -18.98
N VAL A 132 -7.02 11.29 -17.67
CA VAL A 132 -8.32 11.53 -17.06
C VAL A 132 -8.92 12.82 -17.65
N ASP A 133 -10.13 12.73 -18.18
CA ASP A 133 -10.86 13.92 -18.65
C ASP A 133 -11.45 14.69 -17.47
N ILE A 134 -10.78 15.75 -17.07
CA ILE A 134 -11.20 16.62 -15.97
C ILE A 134 -12.14 17.74 -16.43
N SER A 135 -12.33 17.93 -17.74
CA SER A 135 -13.06 19.09 -18.31
C SER A 135 -14.54 19.13 -17.91
N LYS A 136 -15.14 17.96 -17.67
CA LYS A 136 -16.56 17.82 -17.27
C LYS A 136 -16.77 17.80 -15.76
N ARG A 137 -15.68 17.84 -14.99
CA ARG A 137 -15.77 17.80 -13.54
C ARG A 137 -16.01 19.22 -12.99
N PRO A 138 -17.10 19.46 -12.24
CA PRO A 138 -17.28 20.74 -11.60
C PRO A 138 -16.18 20.96 -10.54
N ALA A 139 -15.50 22.10 -10.60
CA ALA A 139 -14.48 22.46 -9.62
C ALA A 139 -15.08 22.74 -8.23
N ARG A 140 -16.36 23.13 -8.20
CA ARG A 140 -17.10 23.43 -6.96
C ARG A 140 -18.43 22.68 -6.95
N LEU A 141 -18.90 22.39 -5.77
CA LEU A 141 -20.26 21.91 -5.50
C LEU A 141 -21.26 23.08 -5.58
N GLU A 142 -22.55 22.77 -5.59
CA GLU A 142 -23.63 23.77 -5.65
C GLU A 142 -23.60 24.79 -4.50
N ASP A 143 -23.07 24.40 -3.33
CA ASP A 143 -22.90 25.25 -2.16
C ASP A 143 -21.62 26.12 -2.21
N GLY A 144 -20.88 26.09 -3.30
CA GLY A 144 -19.66 26.86 -3.55
C GLY A 144 -18.37 26.24 -2.97
N GLN A 145 -18.44 25.15 -2.21
CA GLN A 145 -17.26 24.47 -1.69
C GLN A 145 -16.46 23.79 -2.81
N LEU A 146 -15.15 23.67 -2.65
CA LEU A 146 -14.33 22.88 -3.58
C LEU A 146 -14.82 21.44 -3.64
N ASN A 147 -14.92 20.92 -4.86
CA ASN A 147 -15.28 19.54 -5.09
C ASN A 147 -14.05 18.65 -4.97
N ILE A 148 -13.83 18.09 -3.79
CA ILE A 148 -12.76 17.10 -3.53
C ILE A 148 -13.27 15.65 -3.58
N SER A 149 -14.55 15.41 -3.93
CA SER A 149 -15.06 14.05 -4.14
C SER A 149 -14.35 13.41 -5.31
N GLY A 150 -14.13 12.12 -5.28
CA GLY A 150 -13.49 11.37 -6.38
C GLY A 150 -12.58 10.27 -5.88
N ASP A 151 -11.97 9.62 -6.83
CA ASP A 151 -11.00 8.55 -6.60
C ASP A 151 -9.59 9.14 -6.76
N TRP A 152 -8.81 9.07 -5.69
CA TRP A 152 -7.52 9.73 -5.59
C TRP A 152 -6.39 8.73 -5.38
N ALA A 153 -5.28 8.93 -6.06
CA ALA A 153 -4.09 8.11 -5.91
C ALA A 153 -2.82 8.95 -5.98
N VAL A 154 -1.75 8.49 -5.33
CA VAL A 154 -0.42 9.07 -5.51
C VAL A 154 0.01 8.93 -6.95
N GLU A 155 0.92 9.78 -7.40
CA GLU A 155 1.47 9.67 -8.75
C GLU A 155 2.17 8.32 -8.92
N GLN A 156 1.89 7.65 -10.04
CA GLN A 156 2.48 6.36 -10.34
C GLN A 156 3.99 6.50 -10.55
N LEU A 157 4.76 5.61 -9.93
CA LEU A 157 6.19 5.49 -10.16
C LEU A 157 6.47 4.48 -11.28
N VAL A 158 7.34 4.86 -12.20
CA VAL A 158 7.74 4.07 -13.37
C VAL A 158 9.23 3.76 -13.28
N LEU A 159 9.60 2.50 -13.41
CA LEU A 159 11.01 2.12 -13.51
C LEU A 159 11.56 2.64 -14.84
N THR A 160 12.52 3.55 -14.78
CA THR A 160 13.09 4.21 -15.95
C THR A 160 14.61 4.16 -15.88
N VAL A 161 15.23 3.76 -16.98
CA VAL A 161 16.70 3.71 -17.11
C VAL A 161 17.19 5.08 -17.63
N PRO A 162 18.24 5.67 -17.01
CA PRO A 162 18.80 6.93 -17.50
C PRO A 162 19.50 6.76 -18.85
N PRO A 163 19.66 7.84 -19.65
CA PRO A 163 20.32 7.76 -20.97
C PRO A 163 21.75 7.22 -20.91
N SER A 164 22.45 7.44 -19.79
CA SER A 164 23.79 6.92 -19.54
C SER A 164 23.86 5.41 -19.34
N GLY A 165 22.70 4.74 -19.31
CA GLY A 165 22.60 3.33 -18.95
C GLY A 165 22.76 3.09 -17.43
N GLY A 166 22.78 1.83 -17.04
CA GLY A 166 22.92 1.40 -15.65
C GLY A 166 21.60 0.98 -15.02
N ASN A 167 21.54 1.02 -13.69
CA ASN A 167 20.36 0.62 -12.95
C ASN A 167 19.22 1.63 -13.12
N GLY A 168 18.01 1.11 -13.38
CA GLY A 168 16.80 1.93 -13.42
C GLY A 168 16.45 2.57 -12.07
N SER A 169 15.77 3.69 -12.14
CA SER A 169 15.22 4.39 -10.99
C SER A 169 13.69 4.47 -11.06
N MET A 170 13.03 4.45 -9.90
CA MET A 170 11.59 4.69 -9.82
C MET A 170 11.33 6.20 -9.94
N VAL A 171 10.76 6.58 -11.07
CA VAL A 171 10.55 7.99 -11.46
C VAL A 171 9.06 8.28 -11.52
N PRO A 172 8.55 9.42 -10.99
CA PRO A 172 7.18 9.82 -11.18
C PRO A 172 6.80 9.88 -12.67
N LYS A 173 5.64 9.35 -13.02
CA LYS A 173 5.19 9.20 -14.42
C LYS A 173 5.27 10.51 -15.22
N SER A 174 4.97 11.66 -14.59
CA SER A 174 5.08 12.98 -15.18
C SER A 174 6.51 13.42 -15.50
N LYS A 175 7.52 12.78 -14.91
CA LYS A 175 8.95 13.10 -15.05
C LYS A 175 9.72 12.10 -15.92
N VAL A 176 9.07 11.02 -16.36
CA VAL A 176 9.72 9.94 -17.12
C VAL A 176 10.39 10.46 -18.39
N ALA A 177 9.71 11.29 -19.19
CA ALA A 177 10.25 11.80 -20.45
C ALA A 177 11.48 12.70 -20.21
N ASP A 178 11.43 13.59 -19.22
CA ASP A 178 12.54 14.49 -18.88
C ASP A 178 13.74 13.72 -18.29
N PHE A 179 13.48 12.68 -17.50
CA PHE A 179 14.54 11.80 -16.98
C PHE A 179 15.16 10.93 -18.09
N ALA A 180 14.34 10.30 -18.91
CA ALA A 180 14.81 9.43 -20.00
C ALA A 180 15.61 10.20 -21.07
N SER A 181 15.34 11.50 -21.26
CA SER A 181 16.12 12.37 -22.16
C SER A 181 17.36 12.99 -21.51
N GLY A 182 17.58 12.77 -20.21
CA GLY A 182 18.68 13.39 -19.45
C GLY A 182 18.49 14.86 -19.11
N LYS A 183 17.29 15.42 -19.31
CA LYS A 183 16.94 16.80 -18.94
C LYS A 183 16.82 16.97 -17.43
N LEU A 184 16.41 15.90 -16.71
CA LEU A 184 16.36 15.85 -15.26
C LEU A 184 17.20 14.70 -14.73
N THR A 185 17.87 14.92 -13.62
CA THR A 185 18.56 13.89 -12.84
C THR A 185 17.62 13.32 -11.76
N ILE A 186 17.95 12.16 -11.22
CA ILE A 186 17.19 11.57 -10.12
C ILE A 186 17.26 12.44 -8.85
N GLN A 187 18.37 13.13 -8.60
CA GLN A 187 18.54 14.06 -7.49
C GLN A 187 17.59 15.26 -7.59
N GLU A 188 17.47 15.85 -8.79
CA GLU A 188 16.53 16.95 -9.04
C GLU A 188 15.08 16.50 -8.86
N ILE A 189 14.73 15.31 -9.34
CA ILE A 189 13.40 14.71 -9.13
C ILE A 189 13.13 14.51 -7.64
N GLN A 190 14.08 13.93 -6.90
CA GLN A 190 13.95 13.71 -5.46
C GLN A 190 13.81 15.00 -4.66
N ALA A 191 14.49 16.08 -5.09
CA ALA A 191 14.39 17.38 -4.44
C ALA A 191 12.99 18.02 -4.56
N THR A 192 12.15 17.57 -5.52
CA THR A 192 10.75 18.02 -5.66
C THR A 192 9.76 17.19 -4.86
N GLN A 193 10.18 16.07 -4.27
CA GLN A 193 9.31 15.22 -3.46
C GLN A 193 9.15 15.79 -2.04
N PRO A 194 8.06 15.44 -1.36
CA PRO A 194 7.89 15.79 0.04
C PRO A 194 9.10 15.35 0.88
N PRO A 195 9.59 16.20 1.78
CA PRO A 195 10.74 15.85 2.61
C PRO A 195 10.38 14.65 3.51
N ARG A 196 11.34 13.76 3.71
CA ARG A 196 11.18 12.70 4.71
C ARG A 196 11.08 13.34 6.10
N VAL A 197 10.08 12.90 6.85
CA VAL A 197 9.89 13.39 8.22
C VAL A 197 11.08 12.95 9.08
N GLN A 198 11.71 13.93 9.72
CA GLN A 198 12.71 13.70 10.76
C GLN A 198 11.97 13.51 12.08
N VAL A 199 11.80 12.26 12.51
CA VAL A 199 11.06 11.98 13.74
C VAL A 199 11.89 12.32 14.96
N VAL A 200 11.36 13.16 15.83
CA VAL A 200 11.95 13.48 17.13
C VAL A 200 11.17 12.74 18.21
N TYR A 201 11.75 11.71 18.77
CA TYR A 201 11.10 10.86 19.74
C TYR A 201 11.22 11.38 21.17
N THR A 202 10.23 11.07 22.01
CA THR A 202 10.43 11.02 23.46
C THR A 202 11.33 9.82 23.81
N GLU A 203 11.79 9.72 25.06
CA GLU A 203 12.55 8.54 25.52
C GLU A 203 11.74 7.24 25.30
N LYS A 204 10.43 7.25 25.62
CA LYS A 204 9.53 6.12 25.39
C LYS A 204 9.37 5.81 23.90
N GLY A 205 9.28 6.85 23.07
CA GLY A 205 9.16 6.71 21.61
C GLY A 205 10.39 6.08 20.98
N ASP A 206 11.59 6.52 21.40
CA ASP A 206 12.86 5.96 20.92
C ASP A 206 13.02 4.48 21.30
N ALA A 207 12.70 4.15 22.56
CA ALA A 207 12.73 2.76 23.02
C ALA A 207 11.74 1.88 22.23
N ALA A 208 10.51 2.37 22.00
CA ALA A 208 9.49 1.66 21.23
C ALA A 208 9.89 1.48 19.75
N ALA A 209 10.46 2.52 19.14
CA ALA A 209 10.92 2.45 17.75
C ALA A 209 12.09 1.45 17.55
N LYS A 210 13.03 1.40 18.53
CA LYS A 210 14.13 0.41 18.53
C LYS A 210 13.66 -1.03 18.72
N ALA A 211 12.60 -1.23 19.49
CA ALA A 211 12.01 -2.55 19.73
C ALA A 211 11.09 -3.01 18.60
N PHE A 212 10.69 -2.12 17.69
CA PHE A 212 9.72 -2.42 16.63
C PHE A 212 10.29 -3.42 15.62
N ASN A 213 9.60 -4.54 15.45
CA ASN A 213 9.91 -5.54 14.43
C ASN A 213 8.92 -5.45 13.26
N GLY A 214 9.25 -4.70 12.22
CA GLY A 214 8.40 -4.53 11.05
C GLY A 214 8.08 -5.81 10.25
N ARG A 215 8.71 -6.95 10.62
CA ARG A 215 8.45 -8.27 10.04
C ARG A 215 7.60 -9.17 10.94
N SER A 216 7.16 -8.67 12.09
CA SER A 216 6.31 -9.39 13.02
C SER A 216 4.85 -8.98 12.87
N PRO A 217 3.90 -9.92 12.79
CA PRO A 217 2.46 -9.62 12.78
C PRO A 217 1.99 -8.86 14.03
N GLU A 218 2.69 -9.03 15.16
CA GLU A 218 2.37 -8.35 16.42
C GLU A 218 2.66 -6.85 16.34
N ASP A 219 3.73 -6.47 15.61
CA ASP A 219 4.15 -5.08 15.51
C ASP A 219 3.61 -4.38 14.26
N ASN A 220 3.50 -5.10 13.14
CA ASN A 220 3.05 -4.53 11.89
C ASN A 220 1.61 -4.97 11.57
N PRO A 221 0.61 -4.09 11.75
CA PRO A 221 -0.80 -4.42 11.58
C PRO A 221 -1.17 -4.82 10.14
N TRP A 222 -0.37 -4.48 9.13
CA TRP A 222 -0.62 -4.88 7.75
C TRP A 222 -0.67 -6.39 7.55
N PHE A 223 0.08 -7.16 8.36
CA PHE A 223 0.01 -8.62 8.31
C PHE A 223 -1.35 -9.20 8.74
N ASN A 224 -2.09 -8.42 9.54
CA ASN A 224 -3.41 -8.78 10.03
C ASN A 224 -4.53 -8.02 9.30
N CYS A 225 -4.28 -7.54 8.08
CA CYS A 225 -5.21 -6.73 7.29
C CYS A 225 -5.78 -5.51 8.04
N LYS A 226 -4.99 -4.96 8.96
CA LYS A 226 -5.35 -3.78 9.76
C LYS A 226 -4.59 -2.55 9.28
N PRO A 227 -5.21 -1.37 9.30
CA PRO A 227 -4.51 -0.13 8.96
C PRO A 227 -3.43 0.18 9.98
N THR A 228 -2.41 0.91 9.55
CA THR A 228 -1.48 1.60 10.46
C THR A 228 -2.13 2.91 10.92
N SER A 229 -2.07 3.91 10.09
CA SER A 229 -2.79 5.17 10.27
C SER A 229 -3.14 5.75 8.90
N PHE A 230 -4.13 6.62 8.84
CA PHE A 230 -4.44 7.31 7.58
C PHE A 230 -3.34 8.29 7.13
N ILE A 231 -2.38 8.63 8.00
CA ILE A 231 -1.18 9.38 7.59
C ILE A 231 -0.30 8.51 6.71
N ARG A 232 -0.01 7.28 7.10
CA ARG A 232 0.83 6.34 6.36
C ARG A 232 0.08 5.69 5.20
N ASP A 233 -1.16 5.26 5.45
CA ASP A 233 -1.94 4.47 4.50
C ASP A 233 -2.44 5.31 3.32
N TRP A 234 -2.53 6.64 3.49
CA TRP A 234 -2.82 7.59 2.43
C TRP A 234 -1.83 7.53 1.26
N THR A 235 -0.53 7.37 1.56
CA THR A 235 0.57 7.48 0.58
C THR A 235 1.04 6.13 0.04
N ALA A 236 0.37 5.03 0.36
CA ALA A 236 0.69 3.76 -0.29
C ALA A 236 0.50 3.90 -1.81
N ASP A 237 1.40 3.35 -2.60
CA ASP A 237 1.51 3.62 -4.05
C ASP A 237 0.51 2.83 -4.90
N TRP A 238 -0.08 1.79 -4.35
CA TRP A 238 -0.99 0.91 -5.08
C TRP A 238 -2.49 1.11 -4.79
N PRO A 239 -2.97 1.52 -3.58
CA PRO A 239 -4.38 1.75 -3.36
C PRO A 239 -4.87 3.06 -3.98
N ILE A 240 -6.17 3.10 -4.22
CA ILE A 240 -6.90 4.31 -4.60
C ILE A 240 -7.77 4.67 -3.40
N ASN A 241 -7.78 5.93 -3.01
CA ASN A 241 -8.60 6.44 -1.93
C ASN A 241 -9.83 7.14 -2.51
N GLN A 242 -11.02 6.81 -2.00
CA GLN A 242 -12.26 7.41 -2.45
C GLN A 242 -12.75 8.47 -1.47
N PHE A 243 -13.06 9.66 -1.97
CA PHE A 243 -13.70 10.74 -1.23
C PHE A 243 -15.12 10.96 -1.73
N LYS A 244 -16.05 11.13 -0.81
CA LYS A 244 -17.44 11.47 -1.09
C LYS A 244 -17.89 12.59 -0.17
N GLN A 245 -18.14 13.77 -0.74
CA GLN A 245 -18.80 14.88 -0.03
C GLN A 245 -20.30 14.66 -0.14
N THR A 246 -20.96 14.52 0.99
CA THR A 246 -22.39 14.22 1.06
C THR A 246 -23.07 15.03 2.15
N THR A 247 -24.40 15.08 2.07
CA THR A 247 -25.24 15.59 3.15
C THR A 247 -26.06 14.44 3.68
N THR A 248 -26.01 14.19 4.99
CA THR A 248 -26.80 13.14 5.63
C THR A 248 -28.27 13.45 5.61
N ALA A 249 -29.12 12.47 5.93
CA ALA A 249 -30.56 12.69 6.05
C ALA A 249 -30.93 13.71 7.15
N SER A 250 -30.07 13.90 8.14
CA SER A 250 -30.22 14.94 9.18
C SER A 250 -29.76 16.35 8.75
N GLY A 251 -29.25 16.49 7.52
CA GLY A 251 -28.76 17.77 6.98
C GLY A 251 -27.30 18.08 7.34
N GLU A 252 -26.59 17.16 7.99
CA GLU A 252 -25.18 17.31 8.30
C GLU A 252 -24.32 17.10 7.05
N LYS A 253 -23.34 18.00 6.80
CA LYS A 253 -22.36 17.85 5.75
C LYS A 253 -21.23 16.98 6.23
N VAL A 254 -20.93 15.93 5.49
CA VAL A 254 -19.84 15.01 5.81
C VAL A 254 -18.97 14.71 4.58
N ILE A 255 -17.74 14.35 4.84
CA ILE A 255 -16.83 13.82 3.84
C ILE A 255 -16.46 12.41 4.26
N ASP A 256 -16.97 11.43 3.53
CA ASP A 256 -16.61 10.02 3.72
C ASP A 256 -15.35 9.72 2.92
N ILE A 257 -14.33 9.20 3.59
CA ILE A 257 -13.10 8.74 2.97
C ILE A 257 -13.02 7.22 3.16
N THR A 258 -12.92 6.50 2.05
CA THR A 258 -12.56 5.09 2.05
C THR A 258 -11.15 4.96 1.51
N TYR A 259 -10.23 4.56 2.36
CA TYR A 259 -8.85 4.28 1.95
C TYR A 259 -8.82 2.95 1.21
N GLY A 260 -8.11 2.90 0.09
CA GLY A 260 -7.98 1.68 -0.69
C GLY A 260 -7.15 0.61 0.01
N LEU A 261 -6.42 0.97 1.07
CA LEU A 261 -5.75 0.01 1.92
C LEU A 261 -6.73 -0.53 2.97
N TYR A 262 -7.05 -1.83 2.88
CA TYR A 262 -7.94 -2.56 3.79
C TYR A 262 -9.37 -2.01 3.90
N ASN A 263 -9.83 -1.19 2.95
CA ASN A 263 -11.14 -0.52 2.99
C ASN A 263 -11.37 0.26 4.30
N PHE A 264 -10.33 0.81 4.86
CA PHE A 264 -10.38 1.61 6.06
C PHE A 264 -11.24 2.86 5.82
N LYS A 265 -12.18 3.14 6.71
CA LYS A 265 -13.15 4.22 6.57
C LYS A 265 -12.93 5.31 7.60
N ARG A 266 -13.08 6.55 7.16
CA ARG A 266 -13.04 7.75 7.98
C ARG A 266 -14.14 8.70 7.54
N GLN A 267 -14.81 9.34 8.49
CA GLN A 267 -15.78 10.38 8.20
C GLN A 267 -15.32 11.69 8.83
N ILE A 268 -15.41 12.79 8.07
CA ILE A 268 -15.12 14.15 8.53
C ILE A 268 -16.45 14.88 8.64
N HIS A 269 -16.78 15.36 9.84
CA HIS A 269 -17.98 16.13 10.15
C HIS A 269 -17.75 17.62 9.83
N VAL A 270 -18.29 18.09 8.70
CA VAL A 270 -18.02 19.45 8.21
C VAL A 270 -18.88 20.48 8.91
N GLY A 271 -18.23 21.48 9.53
CA GLY A 271 -18.90 22.55 10.28
C GLY A 271 -19.24 22.23 11.74
N MET A 272 -18.94 21.02 12.19
CA MET A 272 -19.00 20.68 13.63
C MET A 272 -17.96 21.52 14.39
N LYS A 273 -18.35 22.07 15.56
CA LYS A 273 -17.51 23.01 16.29
C LYS A 273 -16.61 22.38 17.32
N GLU A 274 -17.06 21.28 17.91
CA GLU A 274 -16.37 20.60 19.00
C GLU A 274 -16.50 19.10 18.87
N HIS A 275 -15.49 18.37 19.28
CA HIS A 275 -15.56 16.92 19.39
C HIS A 275 -16.50 16.48 20.52
N PRO A 276 -17.22 15.38 20.40
CA PRO A 276 -17.99 14.81 21.51
C PRO A 276 -17.09 14.50 22.72
N ALA A 277 -17.60 14.75 23.93
CA ALA A 277 -16.83 14.53 25.15
C ALA A 277 -16.47 13.06 25.41
N ASN A 278 -17.33 12.13 24.95
CA ASN A 278 -17.15 10.70 25.14
C ASN A 278 -16.94 10.03 23.77
N LEU A 279 -15.68 9.95 23.32
CA LEU A 279 -15.31 9.28 22.08
C LEU A 279 -14.89 7.84 22.38
N GLU A 280 -15.45 6.90 21.64
CA GLU A 280 -14.92 5.55 21.59
C GLU A 280 -13.64 5.55 20.73
N PRO A 281 -12.49 5.15 21.28
CA PRO A 281 -11.24 5.16 20.54
C PRO A 281 -11.29 4.26 19.29
N SER A 282 -10.81 4.78 18.18
CA SER A 282 -10.74 4.02 16.93
C SER A 282 -9.46 4.32 16.14
N TYR A 283 -9.14 3.49 15.15
CA TYR A 283 -8.01 3.77 14.23
C TYR A 283 -8.26 5.03 13.38
N ALA A 284 -9.52 5.39 13.12
CA ALA A 284 -9.88 6.58 12.36
C ALA A 284 -9.91 7.85 13.23
N GLY A 285 -10.01 7.71 14.53
CA GLY A 285 -10.33 8.82 15.41
C GLY A 285 -11.72 9.41 15.11
N HIS A 286 -11.97 10.57 15.62
CA HIS A 286 -13.12 11.42 15.30
C HIS A 286 -12.62 12.70 14.63
N SER A 287 -13.12 13.00 13.43
CA SER A 287 -12.66 14.13 12.62
C SER A 287 -13.72 15.19 12.46
N ILE A 288 -13.38 16.45 12.77
CA ILE A 288 -14.19 17.62 12.43
C ILE A 288 -13.48 18.45 11.39
N GLY A 289 -14.23 19.01 10.43
CA GLY A 289 -13.67 19.76 9.31
C GLY A 289 -14.30 21.13 9.17
N ASN A 290 -13.49 22.16 8.86
CA ASN A 290 -13.96 23.50 8.58
C ASN A 290 -13.26 24.06 7.36
N TRP A 291 -14.02 24.71 6.46
CA TRP A 291 -13.47 25.39 5.31
C TRP A 291 -12.95 26.78 5.70
N GLU A 292 -11.67 27.02 5.45
CA GLU A 292 -11.02 28.34 5.52
C GLU A 292 -10.73 28.80 4.08
N GLY A 293 -11.68 29.51 3.47
CA GLY A 293 -11.65 29.78 2.05
C GLY A 293 -11.68 28.48 1.24
N ASP A 294 -10.65 28.22 0.45
CA ASP A 294 -10.50 27.02 -0.38
C ASP A 294 -9.65 25.91 0.28
N THR A 295 -9.38 26.05 1.59
CA THR A 295 -8.67 25.02 2.36
C THR A 295 -9.61 24.37 3.35
N LEU A 296 -9.73 23.03 3.29
CA LEU A 296 -10.41 22.25 4.31
C LEU A 296 -9.41 21.94 5.42
N VAL A 297 -9.67 22.47 6.61
CA VAL A 297 -8.89 22.19 7.83
C VAL A 297 -9.62 21.12 8.61
N VAL A 298 -8.92 20.05 8.92
CA VAL A 298 -9.47 18.89 9.64
C VAL A 298 -8.71 18.67 10.92
N ASP A 299 -9.43 18.60 12.02
CA ASP A 299 -8.93 18.27 13.34
C ASP A 299 -9.39 16.86 13.72
N THR A 300 -8.49 16.02 14.26
CA THR A 300 -8.79 14.62 14.58
C THR A 300 -8.16 14.20 15.88
N ILE A 301 -8.99 13.68 16.80
CA ILE A 301 -8.63 13.11 18.10
C ILE A 301 -9.36 11.78 18.32
N GLY A 302 -9.19 11.15 19.49
CA GLY A 302 -9.91 9.94 19.86
C GLY A 302 -9.38 8.68 19.16
N PHE A 303 -8.07 8.59 19.04
CA PHE A 303 -7.41 7.43 18.44
C PHE A 303 -7.29 6.26 19.40
N ALA A 304 -7.37 5.05 18.87
CA ALA A 304 -6.87 3.86 19.52
C ALA A 304 -5.33 3.82 19.43
N GLU A 305 -4.68 3.19 20.41
CA GLU A 305 -3.24 2.93 20.31
C GLU A 305 -2.90 2.10 19.07
N GLY A 306 -1.77 2.40 18.42
CA GLY A 306 -1.41 1.74 17.19
C GLY A 306 -0.03 2.11 16.66
N VAL A 307 0.05 2.23 15.35
CA VAL A 307 1.27 2.59 14.61
C VAL A 307 0.97 3.80 13.74
N LEU A 308 1.68 4.90 13.95
CA LEU A 308 1.58 6.09 13.11
C LEU A 308 2.22 5.85 11.73
N SER A 309 3.46 5.44 11.74
CA SER A 309 4.24 5.05 10.55
C SER A 309 5.43 4.24 11.02
N PRO A 310 5.59 2.98 10.61
CA PRO A 310 6.67 2.12 11.09
C PRO A 310 8.05 2.79 11.01
N PRO A 311 8.84 2.77 12.08
CA PRO A 311 8.65 2.09 13.37
C PRO A 311 7.92 2.93 14.44
N THR A 312 7.34 4.08 14.10
CA THR A 312 6.75 5.04 15.04
C THR A 312 5.38 4.54 15.52
N ARG A 313 5.23 4.34 16.83
CA ARG A 313 3.96 4.02 17.50
C ARG A 313 3.08 5.27 17.62
N SER A 314 1.80 5.04 17.90
CA SER A 314 0.84 6.10 18.29
C SER A 314 0.10 5.71 19.55
N SER A 315 -0.23 6.73 20.38
CA SER A 315 -1.01 6.58 21.60
C SER A 315 -2.45 7.08 21.41
N ALA A 316 -3.28 6.88 22.43
CA ALA A 316 -4.61 7.46 22.49
C ALA A 316 -4.61 9.00 22.61
N GLU A 317 -3.47 9.60 23.01
CA GLU A 317 -3.28 11.06 23.12
C GLU A 317 -2.85 11.69 21.79
N MET A 318 -2.74 10.88 20.71
CA MET A 318 -2.40 11.39 19.38
C MET A 318 -3.45 12.39 18.90
N HIS A 319 -2.97 13.50 18.32
CA HIS A 319 -3.79 14.54 17.72
C HIS A 319 -3.25 14.87 16.34
N ILE A 320 -4.13 14.94 15.35
CA ILE A 320 -3.76 15.20 13.95
C ILE A 320 -4.53 16.40 13.42
N VAL A 321 -3.81 17.36 12.84
CA VAL A 321 -4.38 18.45 12.07
C VAL A 321 -3.95 18.30 10.62
N GLU A 322 -4.93 18.35 9.70
CA GLU A 322 -4.70 18.28 8.26
C GLU A 322 -5.27 19.50 7.55
N ARG A 323 -4.64 19.88 6.44
CA ARG A 323 -5.10 20.97 5.57
C ARG A 323 -5.12 20.45 4.14
N PHE A 324 -6.33 20.31 3.59
CA PHE A 324 -6.52 19.88 2.20
C PHE A 324 -6.76 21.09 1.31
N SER A 325 -6.02 21.16 0.21
CA SER A 325 -6.19 22.15 -0.85
C SER A 325 -6.17 21.46 -2.22
N LEU A 326 -6.98 21.95 -3.16
CA LEU A 326 -7.10 21.40 -4.50
C LEU A 326 -6.64 22.42 -5.54
N ASP A 327 -5.62 22.09 -6.31
CA ASP A 327 -5.34 22.76 -7.57
C ASP A 327 -6.33 22.26 -8.63
N THR A 328 -7.28 23.11 -9.00
CA THR A 328 -8.34 22.74 -9.94
C THR A 328 -7.86 22.66 -11.39
N ALA A 329 -6.69 23.22 -11.71
CA ALA A 329 -6.12 23.15 -13.05
C ALA A 329 -5.44 21.79 -13.32
N THR A 330 -4.78 21.25 -12.31
CA THR A 330 -4.04 19.97 -12.39
C THR A 330 -4.77 18.83 -11.71
N MET A 331 -5.82 19.11 -10.95
CA MET A 331 -6.48 18.17 -10.05
C MET A 331 -5.48 17.52 -9.09
N ALA A 332 -4.58 18.33 -8.54
CA ALA A 332 -3.67 17.92 -7.49
C ALA A 332 -4.28 18.23 -6.11
N LEU A 333 -4.68 17.22 -5.39
CA LEU A 333 -5.15 17.31 -4.01
C LEU A 333 -3.96 17.23 -3.06
N LYS A 334 -3.54 18.38 -2.53
CA LYS A 334 -2.49 18.48 -1.54
C LYS A 334 -3.07 18.31 -0.15
N ARG A 335 -2.41 17.50 0.68
CA ARG A 335 -2.65 17.40 2.12
C ARG A 335 -1.38 17.81 2.86
N GLU A 336 -1.44 18.86 3.66
CA GLU A 336 -0.45 19.15 4.69
C GLU A 336 -0.94 18.59 6.01
N TYR A 337 -0.05 18.02 6.82
CA TYR A 337 -0.44 17.43 8.11
C TYR A 337 0.58 17.68 9.19
N SER A 338 0.09 17.74 10.42
CA SER A 338 0.87 17.79 11.65
C SER A 338 0.28 16.85 12.67
N VAL A 339 1.11 15.93 13.16
CA VAL A 339 0.75 14.94 14.19
C VAL A 339 1.52 15.29 15.46
N THR A 340 0.81 15.40 16.57
CA THR A 340 1.41 15.46 17.91
C THR A 340 0.99 14.22 18.69
N ASP A 341 1.91 13.68 19.46
CA ASP A 341 1.67 12.55 20.36
C ASP A 341 2.65 12.68 21.54
N PRO A 342 2.20 13.21 22.68
CA PRO A 342 3.09 13.51 23.79
C PRO A 342 3.75 12.26 24.40
N VAL A 343 3.21 11.08 24.11
CA VAL A 343 3.76 9.81 24.59
C VAL A 343 4.97 9.37 23.77
N TYR A 344 4.91 9.54 22.44
CA TYR A 344 5.93 9.00 21.54
C TYR A 344 6.74 10.05 20.79
N LEU A 345 6.21 11.28 20.63
CA LEU A 345 6.82 12.34 19.83
C LEU A 345 7.22 13.55 20.71
N ALA A 346 8.48 13.95 20.67
CA ALA A 346 8.99 15.15 21.35
C ALA A 346 8.84 16.43 20.49
N ALA A 347 8.54 16.27 19.20
CA ALA A 347 8.20 17.36 18.29
C ALA A 347 7.15 16.88 17.28
N PRO A 348 6.39 17.78 16.64
CA PRO A 348 5.39 17.39 15.66
C PRO A 348 5.98 16.57 14.50
N TYR A 349 5.30 15.47 14.13
CA TYR A 349 5.53 14.72 12.92
C TYR A 349 4.74 15.39 11.78
N ALA A 350 5.39 16.20 10.98
CA ALA A 350 4.74 17.04 10.00
C ALA A 350 5.36 16.92 8.61
N SER A 351 4.52 16.90 7.57
CA SER A 351 4.92 16.92 6.17
C SER A 351 3.72 17.30 5.31
N TYR A 352 3.85 17.04 4.00
CA TYR A 352 2.75 17.12 3.06
C TYR A 352 2.84 15.97 2.06
N ASP A 353 1.74 15.71 1.37
CA ASP A 353 1.66 14.81 0.24
C ASP A 353 0.68 15.34 -0.82
N VAL A 354 0.73 14.75 -2.00
CA VAL A 354 -0.11 15.14 -3.13
C VAL A 354 -0.69 13.89 -3.79
N MET A 355 -1.99 13.92 -4.03
CA MET A 355 -2.69 12.93 -4.83
C MET A 355 -3.30 13.57 -6.09
N TYR A 356 -3.54 12.73 -7.07
CA TYR A 356 -4.16 13.10 -8.34
C TYR A 356 -5.41 12.26 -8.56
N LEU A 357 -6.33 12.75 -9.38
CA LEU A 357 -7.46 11.92 -9.79
C LEU A 357 -6.95 10.65 -10.45
N SER A 358 -7.46 9.53 -9.97
CA SER A 358 -7.09 8.22 -10.49
C SER A 358 -7.73 7.99 -11.86
N ASP A 359 -6.97 7.43 -12.79
CA ASP A 359 -7.44 6.95 -14.08
C ASP A 359 -8.09 5.55 -14.00
N VAL A 360 -8.08 4.96 -12.81
CA VAL A 360 -8.73 3.70 -12.47
C VAL A 360 -9.68 3.95 -11.31
N PRO A 361 -10.92 3.45 -11.34
CA PRO A 361 -11.87 3.65 -10.25
C PRO A 361 -11.42 2.94 -8.97
N PHE A 362 -11.91 3.44 -7.84
CA PHE A 362 -11.78 2.75 -6.57
C PHE A 362 -12.44 1.37 -6.64
N GLU A 363 -11.71 0.37 -6.18
CA GLU A 363 -12.22 -0.98 -5.97
C GLU A 363 -11.96 -1.39 -4.52
N ALA A 364 -13.00 -1.90 -3.87
CA ALA A 364 -12.86 -2.43 -2.52
C ALA A 364 -11.92 -3.64 -2.55
N GLN A 365 -11.03 -3.70 -1.56
CA GLN A 365 -10.07 -4.78 -1.46
C GLN A 365 -10.60 -5.92 -0.59
N THR A 366 -10.32 -7.13 -1.03
CA THR A 366 -10.37 -8.29 -0.16
C THR A 366 -8.95 -8.55 0.35
N CYS A 367 -8.70 -8.20 1.61
CA CYS A 367 -7.51 -8.66 2.30
C CYS A 367 -7.87 -9.90 3.10
N LYS A 368 -7.01 -10.90 3.05
CA LYS A 368 -7.04 -12.03 3.99
C LYS A 368 -5.83 -11.88 4.90
N GLU A 369 -5.99 -12.22 6.17
CA GLU A 369 -4.86 -12.26 7.10
C GLU A 369 -3.77 -13.17 6.54
N MET A 370 -2.52 -12.75 6.69
CA MET A 370 -1.38 -13.50 6.17
C MET A 370 -1.01 -14.62 7.14
N THR A 371 -1.93 -15.57 7.29
CA THR A 371 -1.66 -16.81 8.02
C THR A 371 -0.96 -17.82 7.11
N PRO A 372 -0.24 -18.81 7.65
CA PRO A 372 0.38 -19.88 6.86
C PRO A 372 -0.60 -20.64 5.95
N GLU A 373 -1.89 -20.66 6.29
CA GLU A 373 -2.96 -21.30 5.52
C GLU A 373 -3.22 -20.58 4.18
N PHE A 374 -2.95 -19.27 4.09
CA PHE A 374 -3.09 -18.48 2.86
C PHE A 374 -1.82 -18.47 2.00
N ALA A 375 -0.71 -18.99 2.52
CA ALA A 375 0.50 -19.22 1.73
C ALA A 375 0.42 -20.48 0.87
N GLN A 376 -0.62 -21.32 1.05
CA GLN A 376 -0.84 -22.50 0.24
C GLN A 376 -1.74 -22.18 -0.96
N PRO A 377 -1.45 -22.70 -2.16
CA PRO A 377 -2.36 -22.61 -3.30
C PRO A 377 -3.68 -23.31 -2.93
N GLU A 378 -4.82 -22.65 -3.21
CA GLU A 378 -6.13 -23.31 -3.22
C GLU A 378 -6.18 -24.36 -4.30
#